data_aaedbaa4d0feb26b294363fc05f8fc11
#
_entry.id   aaedbaa4d0feb26b294363fc05f8fc11
#
_cell.length_a   1.000
_cell.length_b   1.000
_cell.length_c   1.000
_cell.angle_alpha   90.00
_cell.angle_beta   90.00
_cell.angle_gamma   90.00
#
_symmetry.space_group_name_H-M   'P 1'
#
loop_
_entity.id
_entity.type
_entity.pdbx_description
1 polymer ?
#
loop_
_entity_poly.entity_id
_entity_poly.type
_entity_poly.pdbx_seq_one_letter_code
_entity_poly.pdbx_strand_id
1 'polypeptide(L)'
;MSKNLIIRDDVVSYREMCDIENVQTLQRGMNFRLNPNYSVVLMSQRSNAPYTDRVHDDGVTVEYEGHDVSKKSYTHNPKFEDQVEFLPSGKPTQNGLFIKSVEDYKKDISGPELVKIYEKVLPGVWSLKGVFDLVDYKQIFDNGRNVYRFILRLSENQRVNLEASTSNLEHTRIIPSKVKQVVWK
;
A
#
# COMPACT_ATOMS: atom_id res chain seq x y z
N MET A 1 -27.49 -1.73 8.69
CA MET A 1 -26.46 -2.74 8.35
C MET A 1 -25.23 -2.43 9.17
N SER A 2 -24.83 -3.31 10.07
CA SER A 2 -23.62 -3.14 10.87
C SER A 2 -22.40 -3.17 9.93
N LYS A 3 -21.64 -2.08 9.82
CA LYS A 3 -20.36 -2.09 9.14
C LYS A 3 -19.46 -3.04 9.95
N ASN A 4 -19.14 -4.20 9.39
CA ASN A 4 -18.14 -5.06 9.99
C ASN A 4 -16.85 -4.26 10.11
N LEU A 5 -16.43 -4.01 11.34
CA LEU A 5 -15.15 -3.35 11.61
C LEU A 5 -14.06 -4.35 11.24
N ILE A 6 -13.30 -4.07 10.18
CA ILE A 6 -12.12 -4.86 9.87
C ILE A 6 -10.98 -4.40 10.74
N ILE A 7 -10.32 -5.37 11.34
CA ILE A 7 -9.11 -5.17 12.12
C ILE A 7 -7.89 -5.60 11.31
N ARG A 8 -6.72 -5.15 11.73
CA ARG A 8 -5.43 -5.54 11.17
C ARG A 8 -5.31 -7.08 11.12
N ASP A 9 -4.73 -7.57 10.02
CA ASP A 9 -4.53 -8.99 9.72
C ASP A 9 -5.79 -9.79 9.36
N ASP A 10 -6.97 -9.18 9.34
CA ASP A 10 -8.15 -9.80 8.79
C ASP A 10 -7.94 -10.16 7.32
N VAL A 11 -8.47 -11.31 6.96
CA VAL A 11 -8.47 -11.82 5.58
C VAL A 11 -9.85 -11.65 5.00
N VAL A 12 -9.90 -11.01 3.83
CA VAL A 12 -11.15 -10.65 3.15
C VAL A 12 -11.10 -11.05 1.69
N SER A 13 -12.27 -11.30 1.12
CA SER A 13 -12.41 -11.43 -0.33
C SER A 13 -12.20 -10.08 -1.02
N TYR A 14 -11.90 -10.12 -2.32
CA TYR A 14 -11.81 -8.90 -3.14
C TYR A 14 -13.09 -8.06 -3.07
N ARG A 15 -14.26 -8.71 -3.05
CA ARG A 15 -15.54 -8.02 -2.97
C ARG A 15 -15.73 -7.30 -1.63
N GLU A 16 -15.47 -7.98 -0.54
CA GLU A 16 -15.52 -7.37 0.80
C GLU A 16 -14.55 -6.20 0.91
N MET A 17 -13.32 -6.32 0.38
CA MET A 17 -12.37 -5.21 0.32
C MET A 17 -12.95 -4.00 -0.43
N CYS A 18 -13.59 -4.21 -1.59
CA CYS A 18 -14.23 -3.14 -2.35
C CYS A 18 -15.40 -2.52 -1.59
N ASP A 19 -16.22 -3.34 -0.93
CA ASP A 19 -17.37 -2.88 -0.12
C ASP A 19 -16.89 -2.02 1.07
N ILE A 20 -15.78 -2.40 1.71
CA ILE A 20 -15.17 -1.65 2.81
C ILE A 20 -14.66 -0.29 2.36
N GLU A 21 -13.99 -0.26 1.22
CA GLU A 21 -13.46 0.97 0.65
C GLU A 21 -14.53 1.78 -0.10
N ASN A 22 -15.79 1.30 -0.11
CA ASN A 22 -16.94 1.93 -0.77
C ASN A 22 -16.69 2.21 -2.26
N VAL A 23 -16.09 1.26 -2.96
CA VAL A 23 -15.82 1.32 -4.39
C VAL A 23 -16.35 0.09 -5.12
N GLN A 24 -16.68 0.24 -6.40
CA GLN A 24 -17.12 -0.91 -7.22
C GLN A 24 -15.95 -1.82 -7.59
N THR A 25 -14.79 -1.23 -7.84
CA THR A 25 -13.57 -1.96 -8.23
C THR A 25 -12.33 -1.28 -7.68
N LEU A 26 -11.32 -2.06 -7.33
CA LEU A 26 -10.03 -1.60 -6.85
C LEU A 26 -8.91 -2.35 -7.59
N GLN A 27 -8.64 -1.94 -8.83
CA GLN A 27 -7.71 -2.62 -9.72
C GLN A 27 -6.29 -2.02 -9.73
N ARG A 28 -6.16 -0.73 -9.34
CA ARG A 28 -4.86 -0.07 -9.30
C ARG A 28 -4.14 -0.41 -8.00
N GLY A 29 -2.83 -0.61 -8.09
CA GLY A 29 -1.98 -0.83 -6.93
C GLY A 29 -1.92 0.38 -6.00
N MET A 30 -1.88 1.61 -6.55
CA MET A 30 -1.84 2.87 -5.79
C MET A 30 -3.11 3.68 -6.03
N ASN A 31 -3.70 4.17 -4.94
CA ASN A 31 -4.94 4.97 -4.97
C ASN A 31 -4.82 6.09 -3.94
N PHE A 32 -4.25 7.23 -4.38
CA PHE A 32 -4.08 8.41 -3.53
C PHE A 32 -5.43 8.95 -3.11
N ARG A 33 -5.64 9.08 -1.80
CA ARG A 33 -6.87 9.58 -1.19
C ARG A 33 -8.13 8.97 -1.82
N LEU A 34 -8.13 7.64 -1.96
CA LEU A 34 -9.32 6.89 -2.37
C LEU A 34 -10.48 7.19 -1.41
N ASN A 35 -10.17 7.28 -0.13
CA ASN A 35 -11.02 7.84 0.90
C ASN A 35 -10.48 9.23 1.26
N PRO A 36 -11.32 10.24 1.58
CA PRO A 36 -10.85 11.59 1.95
C PRO A 36 -9.79 11.61 3.06
N ASN A 37 -9.80 10.61 3.94
CA ASN A 37 -8.93 10.56 5.12
C ASN A 37 -7.70 9.66 4.95
N TYR A 38 -7.62 8.86 3.90
CA TYR A 38 -6.47 7.97 3.67
C TYR A 38 -6.37 7.50 2.21
N SER A 39 -5.17 7.14 1.84
CA SER A 39 -4.85 6.46 0.59
C SER A 39 -4.96 4.93 0.75
N VAL A 40 -5.07 4.20 -0.36
CA VAL A 40 -5.10 2.74 -0.35
C VAL A 40 -4.04 2.18 -1.30
N VAL A 41 -3.29 1.20 -0.81
CA VAL A 41 -2.26 0.49 -1.58
C VAL A 41 -2.54 -1.00 -1.57
N LEU A 42 -2.43 -1.62 -2.75
CA LEU A 42 -2.52 -3.06 -2.96
C LEU A 42 -1.13 -3.61 -3.24
N MET A 43 -0.57 -4.37 -2.30
CA MET A 43 0.75 -4.96 -2.42
C MET A 43 0.72 -6.48 -2.66
N SER A 44 1.83 -7.03 -3.13
CA SER A 44 2.00 -8.48 -3.27
C SER A 44 3.47 -8.88 -3.13
N GLN A 45 3.76 -9.78 -2.20
CA GLN A 45 5.08 -10.36 -2.00
C GLN A 45 5.25 -11.74 -2.67
N ARG A 46 4.33 -12.12 -3.58
CA ARG A 46 4.41 -13.40 -4.28
C ARG A 46 5.57 -13.39 -5.28
N SER A 47 6.15 -14.56 -5.55
CA SER A 47 7.31 -14.71 -6.44
C SER A 47 7.08 -14.20 -7.87
N ASN A 48 5.83 -14.16 -8.33
CA ASN A 48 5.43 -13.67 -9.64
C ASN A 48 4.71 -12.31 -9.58
N ALA A 49 4.89 -11.55 -8.49
CA ALA A 49 4.33 -10.22 -8.39
C ALA A 49 4.97 -9.28 -9.43
N PRO A 50 4.19 -8.36 -10.01
CA PRO A 50 4.70 -7.42 -11.03
C PRO A 50 5.61 -6.34 -10.44
N TYR A 51 5.63 -6.18 -9.12
CA TYR A 51 6.38 -5.17 -8.35
C TYR A 51 7.12 -5.84 -7.21
N THR A 52 8.19 -5.20 -6.74
CA THR A 52 9.04 -5.70 -5.66
C THR A 52 8.65 -5.04 -4.33
N ASP A 53 7.47 -5.38 -3.83
CA ASP A 53 7.02 -4.92 -2.52
C ASP A 53 7.61 -5.80 -1.42
N ARG A 54 7.92 -5.22 -0.26
CA ARG A 54 8.42 -6.01 0.88
C ARG A 54 8.02 -5.43 2.22
N VAL A 55 7.87 -6.30 3.19
CA VAL A 55 7.84 -5.95 4.61
C VAL A 55 9.25 -6.14 5.16
N HIS A 56 9.78 -5.17 5.86
CA HIS A 56 11.10 -5.24 6.48
C HIS A 56 11.08 -6.18 7.70
N ASP A 57 12.27 -6.64 8.12
CA ASP A 57 12.45 -7.56 9.24
C ASP A 57 12.05 -6.95 10.59
N ASP A 58 11.94 -5.61 10.67
CA ASP A 58 11.41 -4.90 11.83
C ASP A 58 9.90 -5.16 12.07
N GLY A 59 9.21 -5.70 11.05
CA GLY A 59 7.79 -6.03 11.08
C GLY A 59 6.85 -4.83 11.19
N VAL A 60 7.34 -3.60 11.00
CA VAL A 60 6.56 -2.36 11.06
C VAL A 60 6.78 -1.44 9.85
N THR A 61 7.80 -1.72 9.04
CA THR A 61 8.14 -0.94 7.85
C THR A 61 7.78 -1.72 6.59
N VAL A 62 7.10 -1.06 5.67
CA VAL A 62 6.81 -1.55 4.31
C VAL A 62 7.55 -0.69 3.30
N GLU A 63 8.23 -1.33 2.36
CA GLU A 63 8.77 -0.70 1.15
C GLU A 63 7.90 -1.12 -0.03
N TYR A 64 7.26 -0.13 -0.66
CA TYR A 64 6.31 -0.33 -1.74
C TYR A 64 6.86 0.24 -3.05
N GLU A 65 6.86 -0.54 -4.13
CA GLU A 65 7.26 -0.07 -5.46
C GLU A 65 6.19 0.80 -6.09
N GLY A 66 6.62 1.93 -6.65
CA GLY A 66 5.75 2.88 -7.32
C GLY A 66 5.02 2.32 -8.54
N HIS A 67 4.17 3.13 -9.10
CA HIS A 67 3.26 2.78 -10.19
C HIS A 67 3.92 2.98 -11.56
N ASP A 68 3.74 2.02 -12.45
CA ASP A 68 4.19 2.13 -13.83
C ASP A 68 3.27 3.05 -14.65
N VAL A 69 3.81 3.61 -15.72
CA VAL A 69 3.04 4.36 -16.70
C VAL A 69 1.95 3.49 -17.34
N SER A 70 0.85 4.11 -17.74
CA SER A 70 -0.24 3.40 -18.38
C SER A 70 0.18 2.85 -19.77
N LYS A 71 -0.15 1.59 -20.05
CA LYS A 71 0.05 1.00 -21.41
C LYS A 71 -0.58 1.80 -22.53
N LYS A 72 -1.65 2.56 -22.24
CA LYS A 72 -2.32 3.42 -23.24
C LYS A 72 -1.52 4.66 -23.60
N SER A 73 -0.60 5.07 -22.73
CA SER A 73 0.20 6.29 -22.91
C SER A 73 1.54 6.05 -23.60
N TYR A 74 1.94 4.78 -23.76
CA TYR A 74 3.24 4.40 -24.30
C TYR A 74 3.12 3.24 -25.29
N THR A 75 3.92 3.30 -26.35
CA THR A 75 3.99 2.26 -27.40
C THR A 75 4.80 1.04 -26.97
N HIS A 76 5.56 1.15 -25.88
CA HIS A 76 6.44 0.11 -25.36
C HIS A 76 5.89 -0.53 -24.09
N ASN A 77 6.49 -1.63 -23.65
CA ASN A 77 6.12 -2.27 -22.40
C ASN A 77 6.48 -1.34 -21.21
N PRO A 78 5.51 -0.95 -20.37
CA PRO A 78 5.76 -0.06 -19.22
C PRO A 78 6.84 -0.55 -18.25
N LYS A 79 7.18 -1.84 -18.28
CA LYS A 79 8.24 -2.43 -17.46
C LYS A 79 9.66 -2.07 -17.92
N PHE A 80 9.82 -1.46 -19.08
CA PHE A 80 11.10 -0.97 -19.61
C PHE A 80 11.24 0.56 -19.50
N GLU A 81 10.17 1.24 -19.06
CA GLU A 81 10.15 2.68 -18.92
C GLU A 81 10.36 3.10 -17.46
N ASP A 82 11.00 4.24 -17.26
CA ASP A 82 11.13 4.86 -15.96
C ASP A 82 9.76 5.18 -15.37
N GLN A 83 9.61 5.03 -14.08
CA GLN A 83 8.45 5.55 -13.37
C GLN A 83 8.54 7.08 -13.29
N VAL A 84 7.44 7.77 -13.54
CA VAL A 84 7.41 9.23 -13.63
C VAL A 84 6.49 9.85 -12.57
N GLU A 85 6.80 11.08 -12.16
CA GLU A 85 5.98 11.88 -11.26
C GLU A 85 4.83 12.55 -11.99
N PHE A 86 5.05 12.97 -13.24
CA PHE A 86 4.08 13.73 -14.03
C PHE A 86 3.86 13.06 -15.38
N LEU A 87 2.64 13.14 -15.86
CA LEU A 87 2.31 12.83 -17.24
C LEU A 87 2.84 13.92 -18.18
N PRO A 88 2.97 13.66 -19.48
CA PRO A 88 3.33 14.70 -20.46
C PRO A 88 2.39 15.91 -20.45
N SER A 89 1.16 15.76 -19.99
CA SER A 89 0.19 16.84 -19.79
C SER A 89 0.45 17.74 -18.57
N GLY A 90 1.49 17.47 -17.78
CA GLY A 90 1.78 18.15 -16.52
C GLY A 90 0.91 17.69 -15.32
N LYS A 91 -0.02 16.77 -15.52
CA LYS A 91 -0.81 16.20 -14.40
C LYS A 91 0.05 15.22 -13.59
N PRO A 92 -0.02 15.27 -12.25
CA PRO A 92 0.69 14.30 -11.42
C PRO A 92 0.15 12.88 -11.65
N THR A 93 1.05 11.92 -11.64
CA THR A 93 0.74 10.49 -11.55
C THR A 93 0.40 10.12 -10.11
N GLN A 94 0.07 8.85 -9.86
CA GLN A 94 -0.03 8.37 -8.47
C GLN A 94 1.31 8.54 -7.73
N ASN A 95 2.46 8.26 -8.40
CA ASN A 95 3.77 8.50 -7.81
C ASN A 95 3.94 9.98 -7.41
N GLY A 96 3.63 10.91 -8.30
CA GLY A 96 3.76 12.34 -8.03
C GLY A 96 2.88 12.82 -6.87
N LEU A 97 1.67 12.28 -6.72
CA LEU A 97 0.81 12.60 -5.58
C LEU A 97 1.39 12.10 -4.25
N PHE A 98 1.90 10.86 -4.22
CA PHE A 98 2.55 10.29 -3.04
C PHE A 98 3.85 11.02 -2.72
N ILE A 99 4.69 11.33 -3.71
CA ILE A 99 5.92 12.12 -3.55
C ILE A 99 5.59 13.48 -2.92
N LYS A 100 4.61 14.19 -3.49
CA LYS A 100 4.21 15.49 -2.96
C LYS A 100 3.79 15.40 -1.48
N SER A 101 3.04 14.38 -1.10
CA SER A 101 2.61 14.24 0.30
C SER A 101 3.80 13.96 1.24
N VAL A 102 4.82 13.21 0.80
CA VAL A 102 6.08 13.04 1.57
C VAL A 102 6.85 14.35 1.68
N GLU A 103 6.95 15.11 0.59
CA GLU A 103 7.62 16.41 0.60
C GLU A 103 6.92 17.41 1.54
N ASP A 104 5.58 17.45 1.51
CA ASP A 104 4.80 18.30 2.40
C ASP A 104 4.98 17.88 3.87
N TYR A 105 5.04 16.57 4.14
CA TYR A 105 5.34 16.04 5.48
C TYR A 105 6.76 16.42 5.94
N LYS A 106 7.76 16.23 5.11
CA LYS A 106 9.16 16.57 5.45
C LYS A 106 9.40 18.07 5.66
N LYS A 107 8.55 18.91 5.11
CA LYS A 107 8.57 20.39 5.28
C LYS A 107 7.65 20.87 6.39
N ASP A 108 7.10 19.98 7.20
CA ASP A 108 6.14 20.29 8.28
C ASP A 108 4.89 21.07 7.80
N ILE A 109 4.51 20.93 6.51
CA ILE A 109 3.31 21.55 5.94
C ILE A 109 2.06 20.75 6.32
N SER A 110 2.20 19.41 6.40
CA SER A 110 1.13 18.50 6.78
C SER A 110 1.67 17.32 7.59
N GLY A 111 0.78 16.61 8.29
CA GLY A 111 1.11 15.29 8.82
C GLY A 111 1.38 14.27 7.69
N PRO A 112 1.91 13.09 8.03
CA PRO A 112 2.14 12.04 7.04
C PRO A 112 0.82 11.58 6.41
N GLU A 113 0.82 11.26 5.12
CA GLU A 113 -0.34 10.68 4.46
C GLU A 113 -0.59 9.28 5.04
N LEU A 114 -1.82 9.06 5.50
CA LEU A 114 -2.25 7.75 5.99
C LEU A 114 -2.52 6.82 4.82
N VAL A 115 -1.94 5.64 4.84
CA VAL A 115 -2.07 4.64 3.77
C VAL A 115 -2.55 3.32 4.33
N LYS A 116 -3.73 2.89 3.93
CA LYS A 116 -4.25 1.56 4.23
C LYS A 116 -3.65 0.55 3.24
N ILE A 117 -3.05 -0.52 3.74
CA ILE A 117 -2.36 -1.52 2.93
C ILE A 117 -3.12 -2.83 2.95
N TYR A 118 -3.45 -3.33 1.76
CA TYR A 118 -3.92 -4.70 1.55
C TYR A 118 -2.86 -5.51 0.82
N GLU A 119 -2.57 -6.69 1.32
CA GLU A 119 -1.66 -7.64 0.68
C GLU A 119 -2.42 -8.80 0.06
N LYS A 120 -2.08 -9.12 -1.19
CA LYS A 120 -2.65 -10.25 -1.89
C LYS A 120 -2.10 -11.57 -1.35
N VAL A 121 -2.95 -12.34 -0.68
CA VAL A 121 -2.61 -13.66 -0.11
C VAL A 121 -2.78 -14.75 -1.17
N LEU A 122 -3.95 -14.80 -1.80
CA LEU A 122 -4.31 -15.73 -2.86
C LEU A 122 -5.10 -15.00 -3.96
N PRO A 123 -5.36 -15.62 -5.13
CA PRO A 123 -6.29 -15.03 -6.09
C PRO A 123 -7.64 -14.72 -5.44
N GLY A 124 -8.07 -13.45 -5.50
CA GLY A 124 -9.33 -12.98 -4.91
C GLY A 124 -9.33 -12.83 -3.39
N VAL A 125 -8.23 -13.15 -2.69
CA VAL A 125 -8.12 -13.10 -1.22
C VAL A 125 -7.04 -12.11 -0.81
N TRP A 126 -7.38 -11.21 0.09
CA TRP A 126 -6.54 -10.12 0.57
C TRP A 126 -6.45 -10.11 2.09
N SER A 127 -5.34 -9.63 2.60
CA SER A 127 -5.17 -9.39 4.04
C SER A 127 -4.97 -7.90 4.29
N LEU A 128 -5.75 -7.34 5.22
CA LEU A 128 -5.52 -5.98 5.69
C LEU A 128 -4.24 -5.96 6.55
N LYS A 129 -3.21 -5.23 6.12
CA LYS A 129 -1.98 -5.07 6.90
C LYS A 129 -2.09 -4.00 7.97
N GLY A 130 -2.99 -3.09 7.80
CA GLY A 130 -3.21 -1.97 8.68
C GLY A 130 -3.13 -0.63 7.99
N VAL A 131 -3.07 0.44 8.78
CA VAL A 131 -2.84 1.81 8.33
C VAL A 131 -1.41 2.21 8.66
N PHE A 132 -0.75 2.82 7.70
CA PHE A 132 0.65 3.20 7.76
C PHE A 132 0.81 4.69 7.50
N ASP A 133 1.82 5.29 8.08
CA ASP A 133 2.28 6.64 7.78
C ASP A 133 3.26 6.57 6.61
N LEU A 134 2.98 7.30 5.54
CA LEU A 134 3.91 7.47 4.43
C LEU A 134 4.97 8.49 4.84
N VAL A 135 6.19 8.02 5.12
CA VAL A 135 7.24 8.84 5.76
C VAL A 135 8.38 9.23 4.85
N ASP A 136 8.63 8.45 3.80
CA ASP A 136 9.76 8.70 2.91
C ASP A 136 9.56 8.08 1.52
N TYR A 137 10.39 8.47 0.57
CA TYR A 137 10.54 7.81 -0.72
C TYR A 137 11.98 7.92 -1.21
N LYS A 138 12.35 7.04 -2.12
CA LYS A 138 13.61 7.10 -2.87
C LYS A 138 13.38 6.69 -4.31
N GLN A 139 14.17 7.22 -5.22
CA GLN A 139 14.27 6.72 -6.58
C GLN A 139 15.51 5.85 -6.67
N ILE A 140 15.37 4.66 -7.23
CA ILE A 140 16.48 3.72 -7.42
C ILE A 140 16.49 3.20 -8.85
N PHE A 141 17.69 2.84 -9.33
CA PHE A 141 17.82 2.11 -10.59
C PHE A 141 17.69 0.62 -10.32
N ASP A 142 16.67 0.00 -10.88
CA ASP A 142 16.35 -1.41 -10.68
C ASP A 142 15.88 -2.05 -11.99
N ASN A 143 16.45 -3.21 -12.34
CA ASN A 143 16.10 -3.93 -13.57
C ASN A 143 16.13 -3.09 -14.85
N GLY A 144 17.11 -2.17 -14.98
CA GLY A 144 17.35 -1.38 -16.19
C GLY A 144 16.50 -0.11 -16.30
N ARG A 145 15.79 0.30 -15.23
CA ARG A 145 14.94 1.49 -15.19
C ARG A 145 14.97 2.17 -13.83
N ASN A 146 14.55 3.42 -13.77
CA ASN A 146 14.35 4.13 -12.51
C ASN A 146 12.94 3.84 -11.96
N VAL A 147 12.88 3.41 -10.70
CA VAL A 147 11.64 3.13 -9.98
C VAL A 147 11.59 3.89 -8.66
N TYR A 148 10.39 4.23 -8.20
CA TYR A 148 10.18 4.79 -6.88
C TYR A 148 9.97 3.68 -5.85
N ARG A 149 10.51 3.90 -4.66
CA ARG A 149 10.29 3.09 -3.47
C ARG A 149 9.73 3.98 -2.38
N PHE A 150 8.51 3.72 -1.97
CA PHE A 150 7.84 4.44 -0.89
C PHE A 150 8.03 3.70 0.42
N ILE A 151 8.39 4.43 1.48
CA ILE A 151 8.63 3.89 2.81
C ILE A 151 7.43 4.24 3.69
N LEU A 152 6.79 3.21 4.20
CA LEU A 152 5.61 3.32 5.03
C LEU A 152 5.88 2.68 6.38
N ARG A 153 5.55 3.37 7.46
CA ARG A 153 5.67 2.86 8.84
C ARG A 153 4.30 2.65 9.44
N LEU A 154 4.14 1.56 10.16
CA LEU A 154 2.89 1.26 10.84
C LEU A 154 2.50 2.41 11.77
N SER A 155 1.31 3.01 11.54
CA SER A 155 0.87 4.20 12.27
C SER A 155 0.66 3.92 13.76
N GLU A 156 1.16 4.81 14.62
CA GLU A 156 1.02 4.69 16.07
C GLU A 156 -0.43 4.76 16.55
N ASN A 157 -1.27 5.54 15.87
CA ASN A 157 -2.69 5.62 16.19
C ASN A 157 -3.43 4.27 16.07
N GLN A 158 -2.92 3.35 15.24
CA GLN A 158 -3.43 1.98 15.19
C GLN A 158 -2.89 1.11 16.32
N ARG A 159 -1.71 1.38 16.84
CA ARG A 159 -1.18 0.66 18.01
C ARG A 159 -2.07 0.87 19.23
N VAL A 160 -2.50 2.11 19.48
CA VAL A 160 -3.37 2.46 20.61
C VAL A 160 -4.76 1.83 20.52
N ASN A 161 -5.35 1.78 19.32
CA ASN A 161 -6.67 1.17 19.13
C ASN A 161 -6.66 -0.38 19.22
N LEU A 162 -5.53 -1.01 18.93
CA LEU A 162 -5.33 -2.45 19.11
C LEU A 162 -5.12 -2.84 20.58
N GLU A 163 -4.43 -2.01 21.34
CA GLU A 163 -4.24 -2.21 22.79
C GLU A 163 -5.55 -2.10 23.56
N ALA A 164 -6.47 -1.24 23.12
CA ALA A 164 -7.79 -1.07 23.75
C ALA A 164 -8.79 -2.20 23.44
N SER A 165 -8.60 -2.96 22.35
CA SER A 165 -9.55 -4.01 21.92
C SER A 165 -9.10 -5.44 22.17
N THR A 166 -7.85 -5.68 22.56
CA THR A 166 -7.34 -7.05 22.81
C THR A 166 -6.47 -7.09 24.05
N SER A 167 -7.08 -7.41 25.19
CA SER A 167 -6.35 -7.68 26.44
C SER A 167 -5.50 -8.97 26.40
N ASN A 168 -5.28 -9.62 25.23
CA ASN A 168 -4.64 -10.95 25.24
C ASN A 168 -3.75 -11.31 24.04
N LEU A 169 -3.49 -10.47 23.06
CA LEU A 169 -2.51 -10.81 22.02
C LEU A 169 -1.74 -9.56 21.57
N GLU A 170 -0.50 -9.45 22.02
CA GLU A 170 0.46 -8.42 21.59
C GLU A 170 0.91 -8.66 20.14
N HIS A 171 0.12 -8.25 19.16
CA HIS A 171 0.57 -8.22 17.76
C HIS A 171 1.21 -6.87 17.44
N THR A 172 2.44 -6.69 17.88
CA THR A 172 3.24 -5.49 17.57
C THR A 172 3.90 -5.56 16.19
N ARG A 173 3.81 -6.69 15.47
CA ARG A 173 4.47 -6.93 14.18
C ARG A 173 3.46 -7.36 13.11
N ILE A 174 3.82 -7.09 11.84
CA ILE A 174 3.06 -7.57 10.68
C ILE A 174 3.21 -9.09 10.57
N ILE A 175 2.09 -9.82 10.50
CA ILE A 175 2.14 -11.27 10.27
C ILE A 175 2.51 -11.54 8.81
N PRO A 176 3.60 -12.29 8.53
CA PRO A 176 3.98 -12.63 7.16
C PRO A 176 2.88 -13.42 6.44
N SER A 177 2.64 -13.10 5.18
CA SER A 177 1.59 -13.75 4.38
C SER A 177 1.80 -15.25 4.19
N LYS A 178 3.03 -15.74 4.23
CA LYS A 178 3.32 -17.17 4.23
C LYS A 178 2.66 -17.92 5.39
N VAL A 179 2.64 -17.30 6.58
CA VAL A 179 1.97 -17.87 7.76
C VAL A 179 0.46 -17.93 7.54
N LYS A 180 -0.13 -16.87 6.98
CA LYS A 180 -1.57 -16.80 6.68
C LYS A 180 -2.01 -17.83 5.65
N GLN A 181 -1.18 -18.09 4.63
CA GLN A 181 -1.46 -19.10 3.60
C GLN A 181 -1.52 -20.53 4.17
N VAL A 182 -0.76 -20.82 5.24
CA VAL A 182 -0.76 -22.14 5.88
C VAL A 182 -2.00 -22.35 6.74
N VAL A 183 -2.48 -21.31 7.40
CA VAL A 183 -3.65 -21.38 8.31
C VAL A 183 -4.98 -21.43 7.53
N TRP A 184 -5.00 -20.94 6.28
CA TRP A 184 -6.22 -20.86 5.45
C TRP A 184 -6.44 -22.10 4.55
N LYS A 185 -5.64 -23.12 4.63
CA LYS A 185 -5.86 -24.42 3.97
C LYS A 185 -6.59 -25.36 4.89
#